data_18859d77b8604c87bc38967564bc664b
#
_entry.id   18859d77b8604c87bc38967564bc664b
#
_cell.length_a   1.000
_cell.length_b   1.000
_cell.length_c   1.000
_cell.angle_alpha   90.00
_cell.angle_beta   90.00
_cell.angle_gamma   90.00
#
_symmetry.space_group_name_H-M   'P 1'
#
loop_
_entity.id
_entity.type
_entity.pdbx_description
1 polymer ?
#
loop_
_entity_poly.entity_id
_entity_poly.type
_entity_poly.pdbx_seq_one_letter_code
_entity_poly.pdbx_strand_id
1 'polypeptide(L)'
;RNGFDVVTAKDGVDAIEQLENVKPDLMLLDIEMPRMDGFEVTNLVRHHEIHRELPIIMITSRTGEKHRERAFSLGVNNYMGKPFQEANLLENITAALQAGREA
;
A
#
# COMPACT_ATOMS: atom_id res chain seq x y z
N ARG A 1 7.24 -14.19 -2.96
CA ARG A 1 6.93 -14.80 -1.67
C ARG A 1 5.46 -15.17 -1.58
N ASN A 2 5.17 -16.35 -1.13
CA ASN A 2 3.80 -16.86 -0.98
C ASN A 2 2.97 -16.79 -2.26
N GLY A 3 3.63 -16.83 -3.42
CA GLY A 3 2.95 -16.92 -4.70
C GLY A 3 2.39 -15.63 -5.26
N PHE A 4 2.75 -14.47 -4.70
CA PHE A 4 2.36 -13.18 -5.27
C PHE A 4 3.49 -12.17 -5.21
N ASP A 5 3.42 -11.16 -6.06
CA ASP A 5 4.43 -10.13 -6.17
C ASP A 5 4.11 -8.95 -5.27
N VAL A 6 5.04 -8.63 -4.37
CA VAL A 6 4.92 -7.50 -3.46
C VAL A 6 6.05 -6.53 -3.73
N VAL A 7 5.72 -5.26 -3.90
CA VAL A 7 6.70 -4.20 -4.10
C VAL A 7 6.96 -3.51 -2.78
N THR A 8 8.24 -3.34 -2.44
CA THR A 8 8.66 -2.55 -1.29
C THR A 8 9.46 -1.37 -1.80
N ALA A 9 9.09 -0.17 -1.44
CA ALA A 9 9.73 1.04 -1.92
C ALA A 9 10.44 1.78 -0.79
N LYS A 10 11.58 2.38 -1.11
CA LYS A 10 12.37 3.15 -0.14
C LYS A 10 11.79 4.53 0.10
N ASP A 11 11.14 5.08 -0.89
CA ASP A 11 10.48 6.38 -0.81
C ASP A 11 9.40 6.45 -1.88
N GLY A 12 8.62 7.52 -1.86
CA GLY A 12 7.50 7.65 -2.77
C GLY A 12 7.88 7.71 -4.24
N VAL A 13 8.99 8.36 -4.55
CA VAL A 13 9.44 8.45 -5.94
C VAL A 13 9.86 7.08 -6.44
N ASP A 14 10.59 6.33 -5.60
CA ASP A 14 10.98 4.96 -5.94
C ASP A 14 9.76 4.08 -6.17
N ALA A 15 8.72 4.23 -5.35
CA ALA A 15 7.49 3.46 -5.50
C ALA A 15 6.86 3.69 -6.88
N ILE A 16 6.74 4.93 -7.28
CA ILE A 16 6.14 5.28 -8.57
C ILE A 16 7.00 4.76 -9.74
N GLU A 17 8.32 4.91 -9.63
CA GLU A 17 9.23 4.42 -10.67
C GLU A 17 9.14 2.90 -10.84
N GLN A 18 9.01 2.17 -9.74
CA GLN A 18 8.88 0.72 -9.81
C GLN A 18 7.60 0.31 -10.53
N LEU A 19 6.52 1.04 -10.34
CA LEU A 19 5.25 0.74 -10.99
C LEU A 19 5.29 0.89 -12.50
N GLU A 20 6.22 1.68 -13.01
CA GLU A 20 6.39 1.83 -14.45
C GLU A 20 7.00 0.58 -15.09
N ASN A 21 7.71 -0.20 -14.31
CA ASN A 21 8.44 -1.37 -14.81
C ASN A 21 7.84 -2.70 -14.39
N VAL A 22 7.02 -2.74 -13.36
CA VAL A 22 6.43 -3.97 -12.83
C VAL A 22 4.95 -3.78 -12.55
N LYS A 23 4.22 -4.88 -12.64
CA LYS A 23 2.81 -4.91 -12.25
C LYS A 23 2.70 -5.79 -11.01
N PRO A 24 2.88 -5.24 -9.82
CA PRO A 24 2.79 -6.03 -8.60
C PRO A 24 1.33 -6.39 -8.29
N ASP A 25 1.16 -7.41 -7.47
CA ASP A 25 -0.16 -7.81 -7.02
C ASP A 25 -0.63 -6.96 -5.85
N LEU A 26 0.31 -6.31 -5.15
CA LEU A 26 0.01 -5.54 -3.96
C LEU A 26 1.17 -4.61 -3.64
N MET A 27 0.87 -3.49 -2.99
CA MET A 27 1.89 -2.54 -2.54
C MET A 27 1.83 -2.39 -1.02
N LEU A 28 2.99 -2.53 -0.37
CA LEU A 28 3.15 -2.20 1.04
C LEU A 28 3.79 -0.82 1.10
N LEU A 29 3.18 0.09 1.84
CA LEU A 29 3.54 1.49 1.77
C LEU A 29 3.66 2.11 3.15
N ASP A 30 4.77 2.78 3.41
CA ASP A 30 4.95 3.53 4.66
C ASP A 30 4.54 4.99 4.42
N ILE A 31 3.95 5.62 5.42
CA ILE A 31 3.62 7.05 5.35
C ILE A 31 4.90 7.86 5.39
N GLU A 32 5.82 7.50 6.27
CA GLU A 32 7.01 8.30 6.53
C GLU A 32 8.14 7.98 5.56
N MET A 33 8.02 8.46 4.35
CA MET A 33 9.05 8.28 3.34
C MET A 33 9.60 9.63 2.87
N PRO A 34 10.90 9.70 2.61
CA PRO A 34 11.46 10.94 2.05
C PRO A 34 10.94 11.20 0.64
N ARG A 35 11.03 12.42 0.21
CA ARG A 35 10.66 12.92 -1.13
C ARG A 35 9.18 12.90 -1.44
N MET A 36 8.47 11.87 -1.02
CA MET A 36 7.03 11.78 -1.28
C MET A 36 6.45 10.82 -0.25
N ASP A 37 5.50 11.26 0.55
CA ASP A 37 4.93 10.41 1.59
C ASP A 37 3.90 9.40 1.05
N GLY A 38 3.50 8.47 1.91
CA GLY A 38 2.59 7.40 1.51
C GLY A 38 1.22 7.89 1.06
N PHE A 39 0.75 9.00 1.59
CA PHE A 39 -0.53 9.57 1.18
C PHE A 39 -0.46 10.06 -0.26
N GLU A 40 0.64 10.72 -0.62
CA GLU A 40 0.84 11.19 -1.98
C GLU A 40 0.95 10.02 -2.97
N VAL A 41 1.70 8.99 -2.58
CA VAL A 41 1.84 7.80 -3.42
C VAL A 41 0.47 7.15 -3.67
N THR A 42 -0.33 6.99 -2.61
CA THR A 42 -1.67 6.41 -2.73
C THR A 42 -2.52 7.22 -3.70
N ASN A 43 -2.49 8.54 -3.57
CA ASN A 43 -3.26 9.41 -4.44
C ASN A 43 -2.86 9.23 -5.90
N LEU A 44 -1.55 9.19 -6.17
CA LEU A 44 -1.06 9.02 -7.54
C LEU A 44 -1.44 7.66 -8.10
N VAL A 45 -1.32 6.60 -7.30
CA VAL A 45 -1.69 5.25 -7.74
C VAL A 45 -3.17 5.17 -8.09
N ARG A 46 -4.02 5.75 -7.27
CA ARG A 46 -5.47 5.71 -7.49
C ARG A 46 -5.91 6.51 -8.70
N HIS A 47 -5.08 7.45 -9.16
CA HIS A 47 -5.37 8.23 -10.37
C HIS A 47 -4.62 7.72 -11.60
N HIS A 48 -3.86 6.64 -11.44
CA HIS A 48 -3.11 6.06 -12.55
C HIS A 48 -4.01 5.08 -13.31
N GLU A 49 -4.03 5.19 -14.64
CA GLU A 49 -4.90 4.35 -15.47
C GLU A 49 -4.75 2.85 -15.23
N ILE A 50 -3.51 2.41 -15.09
CA ILE A 50 -3.22 0.97 -14.99
C ILE A 50 -3.31 0.48 -13.55
N HIS A 51 -2.88 1.29 -12.58
CA HIS A 51 -2.72 0.84 -11.20
C HIS A 51 -3.78 1.35 -10.24
N ARG A 52 -4.83 1.99 -10.72
CA ARG A 52 -5.82 2.59 -9.84
C ARG A 52 -6.53 1.63 -8.89
N GLU A 53 -6.52 0.35 -9.19
CA GLU A 53 -7.14 -0.65 -8.33
C GLU A 53 -6.14 -1.55 -7.62
N LEU A 54 -4.85 -1.20 -7.70
CA LEU A 54 -3.80 -1.96 -7.02
C LEU A 54 -4.07 -1.98 -5.51
N PRO A 55 -4.11 -3.17 -4.88
CA PRO A 55 -4.27 -3.23 -3.42
C PRO A 55 -3.09 -2.56 -2.72
N ILE A 56 -3.40 -1.69 -1.76
CA ILE A 56 -2.39 -0.97 -0.99
C ILE A 56 -2.63 -1.22 0.49
N ILE A 57 -1.60 -1.67 1.19
CA ILE A 57 -1.62 -1.77 2.65
C ILE A 57 -0.62 -0.76 3.17
N MET A 58 -1.09 0.19 3.96
CA MET A 58 -0.23 1.20 4.53
C MET A 58 0.27 0.72 5.88
N ILE A 59 1.60 0.78 6.07
CA ILE A 59 2.25 0.32 7.30
C ILE A 59 3.01 1.50 7.89
N THR A 60 2.74 1.86 9.15
CA THR A 60 3.30 3.08 9.69
C THR A 60 3.37 3.06 11.20
N SER A 61 4.25 3.89 11.76
CA SER A 61 4.29 4.14 13.19
C SER A 61 3.26 5.19 13.60
N ARG A 62 2.62 5.85 12.64
CA ARG A 62 1.56 6.83 12.90
C ARG A 62 0.23 6.11 12.96
N THR A 63 -0.23 5.83 14.18
CA THR A 63 -1.44 5.05 14.37
C THR A 63 -2.66 5.86 14.81
N GLY A 64 -2.57 7.19 14.77
CA GLY A 64 -3.69 8.05 15.15
C GLY A 64 -4.87 7.90 14.20
N GLU A 65 -6.08 8.06 14.74
CA GLU A 65 -7.31 7.88 13.96
C GLU A 65 -7.38 8.80 12.75
N LYS A 66 -6.89 10.02 12.85
CA LYS A 66 -6.90 10.97 11.74
C LYS A 66 -6.06 10.48 10.56
N HIS A 67 -4.91 9.89 10.86
CA HIS A 67 -4.05 9.35 9.79
C HIS A 67 -4.73 8.17 9.12
N ARG A 68 -5.36 7.32 9.91
CA ARG A 68 -6.06 6.15 9.40
C ARG A 68 -7.23 6.57 8.51
N GLU A 69 -8.04 7.51 8.95
CA GLU A 69 -9.15 8.01 8.16
C GLU A 69 -8.69 8.62 6.85
N ARG A 70 -7.61 9.40 6.90
CA ARG A 70 -7.06 10.00 5.69
C ARG A 70 -6.61 8.94 4.70
N ALA A 71 -5.93 7.90 5.20
CA ALA A 71 -5.47 6.81 4.35
C ALA A 71 -6.64 6.14 3.64
N PHE A 72 -7.68 5.77 4.37
CA PHE A 72 -8.83 5.12 3.78
C PHE A 72 -9.58 6.04 2.82
N SER A 73 -9.66 7.33 3.11
CA SER A 73 -10.30 8.27 2.20
C SER A 73 -9.56 8.39 0.88
N LEU A 74 -8.25 8.15 0.89
CA LEU A 74 -7.43 8.18 -0.32
C LEU A 74 -7.47 6.85 -1.08
N GLY A 75 -7.98 5.80 -0.45
CA GLY A 75 -8.19 4.54 -1.14
C GLY A 75 -7.26 3.39 -0.79
N VAL A 76 -6.63 3.41 0.40
CA VAL A 76 -5.85 2.24 0.81
C VAL A 76 -6.80 1.11 1.20
N ASN A 77 -6.33 -0.11 1.04
CA ASN A 77 -7.14 -1.29 1.36
C ASN A 77 -7.04 -1.66 2.82
N ASN A 78 -5.90 -1.39 3.44
CA ASN A 78 -5.76 -1.60 4.87
C ASN A 78 -4.67 -0.71 5.46
N TYR A 79 -4.66 -0.59 6.78
CA TYR A 79 -3.77 0.30 7.50
C TYR A 79 -3.28 -0.42 8.74
N MET A 80 -1.97 -0.64 8.83
CA MET A 80 -1.36 -1.37 9.94
C MET A 80 -0.35 -0.50 10.67
N GLY A 81 -0.37 -0.58 12.01
CA GLY A 81 0.61 0.12 12.84
C GLY A 81 1.85 -0.72 13.08
N LYS A 82 2.98 -0.05 13.28
CA LYS A 82 4.23 -0.69 13.68
C LYS A 82 4.34 -0.65 15.20
N PRO A 83 4.87 -1.68 15.84
CA PRO A 83 5.29 -2.96 15.25
C PRO A 83 4.10 -3.86 14.95
N PHE A 84 4.27 -4.78 14.02
CA PHE A 84 3.23 -5.72 13.64
C PHE A 84 3.80 -7.13 13.65
N GLN A 85 2.90 -8.12 13.72
CA GLN A 85 3.30 -9.52 13.62
C GLN A 85 3.19 -9.98 12.17
N GLU A 86 4.14 -10.80 11.75
CA GLU A 86 4.17 -11.27 10.37
C GLU A 86 2.88 -11.99 9.98
N ALA A 87 2.31 -12.78 10.88
CA ALA A 87 1.07 -13.49 10.62
C ALA A 87 -0.08 -12.52 10.29
N ASN A 88 -0.16 -11.40 11.03
CA ASN A 88 -1.18 -10.40 10.77
C ASN A 88 -0.99 -9.73 9.42
N LEU A 89 0.27 -9.46 9.06
CA LEU A 89 0.57 -8.88 7.76
C LEU A 89 0.13 -9.80 6.64
N LEU A 90 0.44 -11.09 6.75
CA LEU A 90 0.08 -12.07 5.72
C LEU A 90 -1.44 -12.20 5.58
N GLU A 91 -2.17 -12.18 6.69
CA GLU A 91 -3.62 -12.21 6.65
C GLU A 91 -4.20 -11.01 5.92
N ASN A 92 -3.65 -9.83 6.18
CA ASN A 92 -4.10 -8.61 5.52
C ASN A 92 -3.78 -8.63 4.03
N ILE A 93 -2.62 -9.14 3.65
CA ILE A 93 -2.23 -9.26 2.25
C ILE A 93 -3.20 -10.20 1.53
N THR A 94 -3.47 -11.36 2.12
CA THR A 94 -4.38 -12.34 1.53
C THR A 94 -5.78 -11.75 1.35
N ALA A 95 -6.29 -11.07 2.37
CA ALA A 95 -7.62 -10.47 2.31
C ALA A 95 -7.70 -9.40 1.21
N ALA A 96 -6.67 -8.56 1.10
CA ALA A 96 -6.65 -7.51 0.09
C ALA A 96 -6.61 -8.08 -1.32
N LEU A 97 -5.84 -9.15 -1.52
CA LEU A 97 -5.76 -9.79 -2.83
C LEU A 97 -7.07 -10.46 -3.21
N GLN A 98 -7.73 -11.10 -2.26
CA GLN A 98 -9.01 -11.73 -2.52
C GLN A 98 -10.10 -10.72 -2.86
N ALA A 99 -10.13 -9.61 -2.12
CA ALA A 99 -11.09 -8.55 -2.39
C ALA A 99 -10.91 -7.98 -3.80
N GLY A 100 -9.66 -7.82 -4.23
CA GLY A 100 -9.37 -7.35 -5.57
C GLY A 100 -9.84 -8.30 -6.65
N ARG A 101 -9.76 -9.60 -6.39
CA ARG A 101 -10.18 -10.62 -7.36
C ARG A 101 -11.70 -10.72 -7.47
N GLU A 102 -12.40 -10.41 -6.39
CA GLU A 102 -13.85 -10.50 -6.36
C GLU A 102 -14.54 -9.25 -6.90
N ALA A 103 -13.79 -8.16 -7.02
CA ALA A 103 -14.34 -6.87 -7.44
C ALA A 103 -14.68 -6.78 -8.94
#